data_f558d61120cbf5bf9f934b1e6841c4d1
#
_entry.id   f558d61120cbf5bf9f934b1e6841c4d1
#
_cell.length_a   1.000
_cell.length_b   1.000
_cell.length_c   1.000
_cell.angle_alpha   90.00
_cell.angle_beta   90.00
_cell.angle_gamma   90.00
#
_symmetry.space_group_name_H-M   'P 1'
#
loop_
_entity.id
_entity.type
_entity.pdbx_description
1 polymer ?
#
loop_
_entity_poly.entity_id
_entity_poly.type
_entity_poly.pdbx_seq_one_letter_code
_entity_poly.pdbx_strand_id
1 'polypeptide(L)'
;MKINRHILDNGLRLVHSQDESTQMVALNVLYNVGARDEHPEHTGFAHLFEHLMFGGSVNIPDYDMPLQLAGGENNAWTNNDITNYYLTVPRQNVETGFWLESDRMAGLNLSPSSLDIQKHVVIEEFKQRYLNNPYGDLWLKLRPLAYKVHPYRWATIGVSPEHIERATLEDVGAFFRQFYAPDNAIVSICGNIAEDKALELVKKWFGDIPPAHRPVSHIPAEPRQTEERRSIVPDNNVPADAIYKVFHMGGRDSDDFYA
;
A
#
# COMPACT_ATOMS: atom_id res chain seq x y z
N MET A 1 17.09 -21.63 1.46
CA MET A 1 15.90 -21.14 2.15
C MET A 1 14.69 -21.97 1.70
N LYS A 2 13.96 -22.59 2.63
CA LYS A 2 12.72 -23.34 2.32
C LYS A 2 11.53 -22.38 2.39
N ILE A 3 10.68 -22.36 1.37
CA ILE A 3 9.49 -21.53 1.33
C ILE A 3 8.26 -22.42 1.38
N ASN A 4 7.44 -22.25 2.41
CA ASN A 4 6.18 -22.94 2.60
C ASN A 4 5.03 -22.00 2.18
N ARG A 5 3.95 -22.56 1.58
CA ARG A 5 2.79 -21.80 1.11
C ARG A 5 1.52 -22.48 1.52
N HIS A 6 0.58 -21.69 2.06
CA HIS A 6 -0.74 -22.14 2.45
C HIS A 6 -1.80 -21.15 1.97
N ILE A 7 -3.01 -21.62 1.79
CA ILE A 7 -4.19 -20.80 1.49
C ILE A 7 -5.24 -21.17 2.54
N LEU A 8 -5.78 -20.18 3.23
CA LEU A 8 -6.86 -20.34 4.19
C LEU A 8 -8.22 -20.40 3.47
N ASP A 9 -9.25 -20.87 4.18
CA ASP A 9 -10.61 -21.01 3.62
C ASP A 9 -11.20 -19.65 3.20
N ASN A 10 -10.79 -18.55 3.85
CA ASN A 10 -11.19 -17.18 3.50
C ASN A 10 -10.35 -16.56 2.35
N GLY A 11 -9.48 -17.35 1.71
CA GLY A 11 -8.67 -16.91 0.59
C GLY A 11 -7.33 -16.26 0.94
N LEU A 12 -7.03 -16.03 2.24
CA LEU A 12 -5.75 -15.47 2.67
C LEU A 12 -4.59 -16.40 2.30
N ARG A 13 -3.58 -15.85 1.69
CA ARG A 13 -2.37 -16.57 1.30
C ARG A 13 -1.28 -16.36 2.34
N LEU A 14 -0.71 -17.45 2.84
CA LEU A 14 0.44 -17.45 3.73
C LEU A 14 1.70 -17.89 2.97
N VAL A 15 2.76 -17.12 3.12
CA VAL A 15 4.13 -17.47 2.72
C VAL A 15 4.98 -17.50 3.97
N HIS A 16 5.69 -18.59 4.21
CA HIS A 16 6.50 -18.75 5.41
C HIS A 16 7.92 -19.24 5.08
N SER A 17 8.90 -18.71 5.78
CA SER A 17 10.29 -19.20 5.76
C SER A 17 10.90 -19.13 7.16
N GLN A 18 11.32 -20.27 7.69
CA GLN A 18 11.99 -20.33 8.98
C GLN A 18 13.47 -19.94 8.86
N ASP A 19 13.93 -19.10 9.79
CA ASP A 19 15.32 -18.76 10.00
C ASP A 19 15.64 -18.81 11.49
N GLU A 20 16.33 -19.85 11.92
CA GLU A 20 16.72 -20.09 13.32
C GLU A 20 17.95 -19.28 13.75
N SER A 21 18.64 -18.63 12.80
CA SER A 21 19.85 -17.85 13.09
C SER A 21 19.55 -16.51 13.77
N THR A 22 18.30 -16.06 13.73
CA THR A 22 17.83 -14.81 14.36
C THR A 22 16.93 -15.08 15.56
N GLN A 23 16.76 -14.07 16.43
CA GLN A 23 15.74 -14.07 17.49
C GLN A 23 14.52 -13.21 17.12
N MET A 24 14.47 -12.71 15.89
CA MET A 24 13.41 -11.85 15.38
C MET A 24 12.49 -12.62 14.43
N VAL A 25 11.28 -12.10 14.29
CA VAL A 25 10.30 -12.52 13.27
C VAL A 25 9.82 -11.28 12.55
N ALA A 26 9.86 -11.31 11.24
CA ALA A 26 9.23 -10.34 10.36
C ALA A 26 7.86 -10.86 9.95
N LEU A 27 6.83 -10.05 10.13
CA LEU A 27 5.47 -10.26 9.64
C LEU A 27 5.16 -9.17 8.61
N ASN A 28 4.76 -9.58 7.42
CA ASN A 28 4.45 -8.66 6.33
C ASN A 28 3.06 -8.98 5.78
N VAL A 29 2.22 -7.96 5.66
CA VAL A 29 0.89 -8.05 5.04
C VAL A 29 0.88 -7.18 3.80
N LEU A 30 0.78 -7.82 2.64
CA LEU A 30 0.71 -7.18 1.34
C LEU A 30 -0.71 -7.27 0.81
N TYR A 31 -1.32 -6.11 0.52
CA TYR A 31 -2.60 -6.02 -0.17
C TYR A 31 -2.40 -5.73 -1.65
N ASN A 32 -3.11 -6.48 -2.51
CA ASN A 32 -3.09 -6.26 -3.95
C ASN A 32 -4.01 -5.09 -4.31
N VAL A 33 -3.63 -3.90 -3.85
CA VAL A 33 -4.28 -2.62 -4.11
C VAL A 33 -3.24 -1.52 -4.10
N GLY A 34 -3.28 -0.66 -5.09
CA GLY A 34 -2.40 0.50 -5.21
C GLY A 34 -3.09 1.62 -5.98
N ALA A 35 -2.34 2.64 -6.38
CA ALA A 35 -2.90 3.78 -7.08
C ALA A 35 -3.62 3.42 -8.39
N ARG A 36 -3.30 2.28 -9.02
CA ARG A 36 -3.98 1.82 -10.25
C ARG A 36 -5.43 1.40 -10.03
N ASP A 37 -5.79 1.07 -8.79
CA ASP A 37 -7.13 0.59 -8.44
C ASP A 37 -8.09 1.74 -8.04
N GLU A 38 -7.59 2.97 -8.06
CA GLU A 38 -8.33 4.17 -7.70
C GLU A 38 -9.25 4.64 -8.82
N HIS A 39 -10.33 5.34 -8.44
CA HIS A 39 -11.15 6.05 -9.40
C HIS A 39 -10.46 7.34 -9.84
N PRO A 40 -10.52 7.74 -11.14
CA PRO A 40 -9.86 8.95 -11.64
C PRO A 40 -10.23 10.26 -10.92
N GLU A 41 -11.39 10.31 -10.27
CA GLU A 41 -11.85 11.47 -9.49
C GLU A 41 -11.53 11.37 -8.00
N HIS A 42 -10.95 10.24 -7.55
CA HIS A 42 -10.62 9.93 -6.16
C HIS A 42 -9.20 9.32 -6.09
N THR A 43 -8.21 10.04 -6.63
CA THR A 43 -6.81 9.58 -6.64
C THR A 43 -6.10 9.92 -5.32
N GLY A 44 -5.11 9.10 -4.95
CA GLY A 44 -4.38 9.22 -3.68
C GLY A 44 -4.99 8.41 -2.53
N PHE A 45 -6.07 7.66 -2.78
CA PHE A 45 -6.74 6.86 -1.76
C PHE A 45 -5.88 5.72 -1.22
N ALA A 46 -5.15 5.01 -2.09
CA ALA A 46 -4.26 3.94 -1.64
C ALA A 46 -3.18 4.47 -0.67
N HIS A 47 -2.64 5.65 -0.94
CA HIS A 47 -1.69 6.31 -0.04
C HIS A 47 -2.38 6.86 1.23
N LEU A 48 -3.57 7.43 1.13
CA LEU A 48 -4.35 7.83 2.30
C LEU A 48 -4.61 6.63 3.22
N PHE A 49 -4.87 5.43 2.65
CA PHE A 49 -5.05 4.22 3.43
C PHE A 49 -3.77 3.74 4.11
N GLU A 50 -2.60 3.94 3.52
CA GLU A 50 -1.34 3.70 4.22
C GLU A 50 -1.31 4.43 5.57
N HIS A 51 -1.72 5.70 5.59
CA HIS A 51 -1.81 6.49 6.82
C HIS A 51 -2.96 6.06 7.74
N LEU A 52 -4.16 5.84 7.20
CA LEU A 52 -5.34 5.47 7.98
C LEU A 52 -5.17 4.16 8.75
N MET A 53 -4.42 3.22 8.20
CA MET A 53 -4.14 1.93 8.82
C MET A 53 -3.30 2.02 10.11
N PHE A 54 -2.65 3.16 10.36
CA PHE A 54 -1.97 3.44 11.63
C PHE A 54 -2.81 4.30 12.59
N GLY A 55 -3.97 4.78 12.15
CA GLY A 55 -4.88 5.61 12.95
C GLY A 55 -5.72 4.85 13.99
N GLY A 56 -5.43 3.56 14.19
CA GLY A 56 -6.16 2.68 15.09
C GLY A 56 -7.21 1.81 14.37
N SER A 57 -7.53 0.70 15.01
CA SER A 57 -8.52 -0.27 14.56
C SER A 57 -9.68 -0.36 15.55
N VAL A 58 -10.65 -1.25 15.30
CA VAL A 58 -11.87 -1.35 16.12
C VAL A 58 -11.56 -1.61 17.60
N ASN A 59 -10.58 -2.48 17.89
CA ASN A 59 -10.25 -2.87 19.26
C ASN A 59 -8.92 -2.26 19.75
N ILE A 60 -8.13 -1.65 18.84
CA ILE A 60 -6.78 -1.17 19.13
C ILE A 60 -6.70 0.31 18.72
N PRO A 61 -6.89 1.24 19.69
CA PRO A 61 -6.89 2.68 19.37
C PRO A 61 -5.51 3.24 19.01
N ASP A 62 -4.44 2.58 19.44
CA ASP A 62 -3.05 2.93 19.17
C ASP A 62 -2.30 1.68 18.73
N TYR A 63 -1.86 1.67 17.48
CA TYR A 63 -1.14 0.54 16.89
C TYR A 63 0.31 0.45 17.38
N ASP A 64 0.97 1.61 17.54
CA ASP A 64 2.41 1.66 17.79
C ASP A 64 2.78 1.31 19.24
N MET A 65 1.97 1.73 20.21
CA MET A 65 2.27 1.52 21.63
C MET A 65 2.44 0.04 21.98
N PRO A 66 1.47 -0.87 21.70
CA PRO A 66 1.65 -2.29 22.03
C PRO A 66 2.80 -2.95 21.26
N LEU A 67 3.08 -2.51 20.03
CA LEU A 67 4.20 -3.02 19.26
C LEU A 67 5.54 -2.61 19.86
N GLN A 68 5.70 -1.36 20.27
CA GLN A 68 6.90 -0.86 20.93
C GLN A 68 7.14 -1.55 22.29
N LEU A 69 6.08 -1.76 23.07
CA LEU A 69 6.15 -2.53 24.33
C LEU A 69 6.56 -3.99 24.11
N ALA A 70 6.22 -4.57 22.96
CA ALA A 70 6.66 -5.89 22.55
C ALA A 70 8.10 -5.91 21.98
N GLY A 71 8.76 -4.75 21.88
CA GLY A 71 10.10 -4.60 21.31
C GLY A 71 10.12 -4.68 19.79
N GLY A 72 9.01 -4.37 19.14
CA GLY A 72 8.89 -4.37 17.69
C GLY A 72 8.98 -2.98 17.07
N GLU A 73 9.12 -2.97 15.76
CA GLU A 73 9.08 -1.80 14.89
C GLU A 73 8.23 -2.11 13.65
N ASN A 74 7.69 -1.10 13.01
CA ASN A 74 6.88 -1.26 11.81
C ASN A 74 7.21 -0.20 10.76
N ASN A 75 6.74 -0.45 9.54
CA ASN A 75 6.67 0.54 8.49
C ASN A 75 5.65 0.10 7.42
N ALA A 76 5.36 0.99 6.47
CA ALA A 76 4.52 0.72 5.32
C ALA A 76 5.02 1.48 4.08
N TRP A 77 4.53 1.07 2.92
CA TRP A 77 4.70 1.79 1.68
C TRP A 77 3.62 1.41 0.67
N THR A 78 3.30 2.35 -0.20
CA THR A 78 2.34 2.20 -1.28
C THR A 78 2.98 2.55 -2.62
N ASN A 79 2.65 1.79 -3.65
CA ASN A 79 3.01 2.11 -5.03
C ASN A 79 1.78 2.04 -5.95
N ASN A 80 2.02 1.98 -7.24
CA ASN A 80 0.92 1.90 -8.20
C ASN A 80 0.09 0.62 -8.10
N ASP A 81 0.67 -0.48 -7.63
CA ASP A 81 0.10 -1.83 -7.73
C ASP A 81 -0.28 -2.45 -6.40
N ILE A 82 0.45 -2.12 -5.33
CA ILE A 82 0.32 -2.76 -4.02
C ILE A 82 0.51 -1.77 -2.88
N THR A 83 -0.11 -2.09 -1.74
CA THR A 83 0.14 -1.46 -0.45
C THR A 83 0.66 -2.52 0.51
N ASN A 84 1.77 -2.24 1.18
CA ASN A 84 2.52 -3.18 1.98
C ASN A 84 2.73 -2.64 3.39
N TYR A 85 2.43 -3.47 4.38
CA TYR A 85 2.65 -3.21 5.80
C TYR A 85 3.57 -4.29 6.33
N TYR A 86 4.52 -3.93 7.17
CA TYR A 86 5.39 -4.91 7.79
C TYR A 86 5.83 -4.47 9.18
N LEU A 87 6.10 -5.45 9.99
CA LEU A 87 6.68 -5.26 11.32
C LEU A 87 7.76 -6.31 11.58
N THR A 88 8.66 -5.98 12.48
CA THR A 88 9.58 -6.94 13.08
C THR A 88 9.39 -6.95 14.58
N VAL A 89 9.49 -8.12 15.19
CA VAL A 89 9.26 -8.29 16.63
C VAL A 89 10.11 -9.46 17.14
N PRO A 90 10.60 -9.44 18.40
CA PRO A 90 11.20 -10.59 19.01
C PRO A 90 10.28 -11.82 19.00
N ARG A 91 10.81 -13.00 18.72
CA ARG A 91 10.04 -14.24 18.53
C ARG A 91 9.10 -14.58 19.68
N GLN A 92 9.49 -14.26 20.92
CA GLN A 92 8.65 -14.49 22.11
C GLN A 92 7.40 -13.63 22.17
N ASN A 93 7.39 -12.50 21.44
CA ASN A 93 6.30 -11.54 21.39
C ASN A 93 5.61 -11.53 20.01
N VAL A 94 5.87 -12.52 19.16
CA VAL A 94 5.40 -12.56 17.77
C VAL A 94 3.89 -12.47 17.65
N GLU A 95 3.16 -13.02 18.62
CA GLU A 95 1.68 -13.01 18.60
C GLU A 95 1.09 -11.60 18.69
N THR A 96 1.81 -10.64 19.28
CA THR A 96 1.42 -9.21 19.24
C THR A 96 1.29 -8.72 17.81
N GLY A 97 2.23 -9.08 16.91
CA GLY A 97 2.15 -8.71 15.50
C GLY A 97 0.93 -9.29 14.79
N PHE A 98 0.60 -10.55 15.05
CA PHE A 98 -0.60 -11.19 14.49
C PHE A 98 -1.90 -10.51 14.96
N TRP A 99 -1.98 -10.20 16.23
CA TRP A 99 -3.12 -9.49 16.83
C TRP A 99 -3.29 -8.10 16.19
N LEU A 100 -2.23 -7.31 16.10
CA LEU A 100 -2.27 -5.97 15.51
C LEU A 100 -2.70 -5.99 14.04
N GLU A 101 -2.07 -6.85 13.22
CA GLU A 101 -2.35 -6.93 11.79
C GLU A 101 -3.74 -7.47 11.48
N SER A 102 -4.20 -8.46 12.24
CA SER A 102 -5.54 -9.02 12.04
C SER A 102 -6.64 -8.06 12.44
N ASP A 103 -6.47 -7.31 13.54
CA ASP A 103 -7.47 -6.36 14.01
C ASP A 103 -7.67 -5.23 13.01
N ARG A 104 -6.59 -4.66 12.45
CA ARG A 104 -6.72 -3.63 11.43
C ARG A 104 -7.24 -4.15 10.08
N MET A 105 -7.03 -5.44 9.75
CA MET A 105 -7.66 -6.07 8.58
C MET A 105 -9.16 -6.28 8.81
N ALA A 106 -9.56 -6.63 10.03
CA ALA A 106 -10.98 -6.83 10.38
C ALA A 106 -11.77 -5.51 10.38
N GLY A 107 -11.14 -4.40 10.77
CA GLY A 107 -11.80 -3.10 10.75
C GLY A 107 -10.96 -1.95 11.31
N LEU A 108 -11.11 -0.78 10.71
CA LEU A 108 -10.47 0.45 11.15
C LEU A 108 -11.40 1.28 12.03
N ASN A 109 -10.83 2.05 12.94
CA ASN A 109 -11.55 3.07 13.69
C ASN A 109 -11.73 4.33 12.83
N LEU A 110 -12.60 4.23 11.80
CA LEU A 110 -12.89 5.32 10.91
C LEU A 110 -13.89 6.29 11.55
N SER A 111 -13.44 7.45 11.96
CA SER A 111 -14.24 8.55 12.46
C SER A 111 -14.02 9.82 11.64
N PRO A 112 -14.93 10.81 11.67
CA PRO A 112 -14.69 12.09 11.01
C PRO A 112 -13.37 12.73 11.44
N SER A 113 -13.06 12.68 12.72
CA SER A 113 -11.82 13.26 13.28
C SER A 113 -10.56 12.52 12.80
N SER A 114 -10.56 11.16 12.80
CA SER A 114 -9.40 10.39 12.34
C SER A 114 -9.16 10.58 10.84
N LEU A 115 -10.22 10.65 10.04
CA LEU A 115 -10.13 10.92 8.61
C LEU A 115 -9.57 12.33 8.36
N ASP A 116 -10.09 13.35 9.05
CA ASP A 116 -9.63 14.73 8.86
C ASP A 116 -8.16 14.91 9.23
N ILE A 117 -7.69 14.27 10.29
CA ILE A 117 -6.26 14.29 10.67
C ILE A 117 -5.41 13.72 9.54
N GLN A 118 -5.73 12.53 9.04
CA GLN A 118 -4.93 11.89 8.01
C GLN A 118 -5.02 12.60 6.65
N LYS A 119 -6.16 13.18 6.30
CA LYS A 119 -6.28 14.06 5.12
C LYS A 119 -5.30 15.22 5.20
N HIS A 120 -5.22 15.92 6.35
CA HIS A 120 -4.27 17.02 6.53
C HIS A 120 -2.82 16.55 6.40
N VAL A 121 -2.46 15.42 7.00
CA VAL A 121 -1.10 14.86 6.90
C VAL A 121 -0.73 14.59 5.44
N VAL A 122 -1.59 13.89 4.69
CA VAL A 122 -1.34 13.54 3.28
C VAL A 122 -1.29 14.79 2.39
N ILE A 123 -2.16 15.77 2.64
CA ILE A 123 -2.15 17.06 1.90
C ILE A 123 -0.87 17.83 2.15
N GLU A 124 -0.39 17.90 3.39
CA GLU A 124 0.87 18.57 3.70
C GLU A 124 2.08 17.83 3.11
N GLU A 125 2.06 16.49 3.11
CA GLU A 125 3.07 15.69 2.42
C GLU A 125 3.07 15.96 0.91
N PHE A 126 1.90 16.04 0.27
CA PHE A 126 1.77 16.42 -1.13
C PHE A 126 2.43 17.77 -1.40
N LYS A 127 2.11 18.80 -0.60
CA LYS A 127 2.70 20.13 -0.75
C LYS A 127 4.21 20.09 -0.59
N GLN A 128 4.72 19.44 0.46
CA GLN A 128 6.15 19.35 0.72
C GLN A 128 6.91 18.63 -0.38
N ARG A 129 6.45 17.47 -0.80
CA ARG A 129 7.19 16.62 -1.75
C ARG A 129 7.07 17.09 -3.20
N TYR A 130 5.89 17.58 -3.57
CA TYR A 130 5.56 17.83 -4.97
C TYR A 130 5.47 19.31 -5.36
N LEU A 131 5.10 20.20 -4.43
CA LEU A 131 4.92 21.62 -4.76
C LEU A 131 6.06 22.52 -4.25
N ASN A 132 6.64 22.19 -3.10
CA ASN A 132 7.62 23.04 -2.45
C ASN A 132 9.08 22.63 -2.73
N ASN A 133 9.32 21.50 -3.37
CA ASN A 133 10.65 21.03 -3.74
C ASN A 133 10.97 21.35 -5.20
N PRO A 134 12.19 21.78 -5.53
CA PRO A 134 12.66 21.87 -6.91
C PRO A 134 12.45 20.53 -7.64
N TYR A 135 11.91 20.58 -8.85
CA TYR A 135 11.53 19.40 -9.65
C TYR A 135 10.52 18.44 -8.98
N GLY A 136 9.92 18.81 -7.86
CA GLY A 136 9.02 17.93 -7.10
C GLY A 136 7.79 17.48 -7.89
N ASP A 137 7.25 18.34 -8.73
CA ASP A 137 6.06 18.08 -9.56
C ASP A 137 6.34 17.29 -10.86
N LEU A 138 7.58 16.89 -11.08
CA LEU A 138 7.99 16.15 -12.27
C LEU A 138 7.04 14.99 -12.60
N TRP A 139 6.80 14.11 -11.64
CA TRP A 139 5.97 12.93 -11.87
C TRP A 139 4.49 13.27 -12.09
N LEU A 140 3.99 14.33 -11.49
CA LEU A 140 2.62 14.82 -11.74
C LEU A 140 2.43 15.28 -13.19
N LYS A 141 3.49 15.79 -13.82
CA LYS A 141 3.49 16.28 -15.19
C LYS A 141 3.91 15.22 -16.22
N LEU A 142 4.88 14.37 -15.87
CA LEU A 142 5.44 13.38 -16.79
C LEU A 142 4.51 12.18 -17.01
N ARG A 143 3.86 11.69 -15.95
CA ARG A 143 2.96 10.52 -16.03
C ARG A 143 1.80 10.72 -17.01
N PRO A 144 1.07 11.86 -17.04
CA PRO A 144 0.02 12.10 -18.03
C PRO A 144 0.51 12.25 -19.46
N LEU A 145 1.80 12.51 -19.67
CA LEU A 145 2.42 12.45 -21.00
C LEU A 145 2.70 11.01 -21.41
N ALA A 146 3.19 10.19 -20.49
CA ALA A 146 3.49 8.79 -20.74
C ALA A 146 2.23 7.95 -20.95
N TYR A 147 1.20 8.14 -20.09
CA TYR A 147 -0.03 7.35 -20.09
C TYR A 147 -1.25 8.23 -20.32
N LYS A 148 -2.14 7.81 -21.22
CA LYS A 148 -3.41 8.50 -21.51
C LYS A 148 -4.62 7.80 -20.94
N VAL A 149 -4.58 6.47 -20.88
CA VAL A 149 -5.70 5.62 -20.50
C VAL A 149 -5.36 4.83 -19.23
N HIS A 150 -4.18 4.24 -19.19
CA HIS A 150 -3.75 3.41 -18.07
C HIS A 150 -3.68 4.21 -16.75
N PRO A 151 -4.12 3.67 -15.62
CA PRO A 151 -4.08 4.34 -14.31
C PRO A 151 -2.69 4.81 -13.85
N TYR A 152 -1.61 4.32 -14.42
CA TYR A 152 -0.27 4.84 -14.14
C TYR A 152 -0.05 6.31 -14.53
N ARG A 153 -1.06 6.93 -15.18
CA ARG A 153 -1.06 8.37 -15.50
C ARG A 153 -1.11 9.28 -14.28
N TRP A 154 -1.46 8.77 -13.09
CA TRP A 154 -1.35 9.53 -11.84
C TRP A 154 -0.31 8.96 -10.88
N ALA A 155 0.19 9.83 -10.01
CA ALA A 155 1.11 9.47 -8.96
C ALA A 155 0.37 8.78 -7.79
N THR A 156 1.09 8.01 -7.00
CA THR A 156 0.56 7.31 -5.83
C THR A 156 -0.08 8.26 -4.81
N ILE A 157 0.46 9.46 -4.67
CA ILE A 157 -0.11 10.50 -3.80
C ILE A 157 -1.37 11.17 -4.38
N GLY A 158 -1.74 10.84 -5.63
CA GLY A 158 -2.86 11.43 -6.36
C GLY A 158 -2.44 12.51 -7.35
N VAL A 159 -3.41 13.07 -8.08
CA VAL A 159 -3.19 14.17 -9.03
C VAL A 159 -3.25 15.53 -8.37
N SER A 160 -4.04 15.68 -7.31
CA SER A 160 -4.16 16.94 -6.57
C SER A 160 -4.66 16.72 -5.15
N PRO A 161 -4.34 17.64 -4.22
CA PRO A 161 -4.81 17.59 -2.83
C PRO A 161 -6.34 17.58 -2.70
N GLU A 162 -7.06 18.21 -3.62
CA GLU A 162 -8.51 18.34 -3.59
C GLU A 162 -9.22 16.98 -3.67
N HIS A 163 -8.61 15.96 -4.29
CA HIS A 163 -9.15 14.60 -4.30
C HIS A 163 -9.18 13.99 -2.89
N ILE A 164 -8.15 14.25 -2.09
CA ILE A 164 -8.07 13.82 -0.70
C ILE A 164 -8.99 14.67 0.19
N GLU A 165 -9.02 16.00 -0.03
CA GLU A 165 -9.87 16.90 0.73
C GLU A 165 -11.35 16.55 0.65
N ARG A 166 -11.84 16.14 -0.53
CA ARG A 166 -13.23 15.73 -0.77
C ARG A 166 -13.58 14.33 -0.28
N ALA A 167 -12.60 13.51 0.09
CA ALA A 167 -12.84 12.14 0.55
C ALA A 167 -13.82 12.12 1.74
N THR A 168 -14.85 11.30 1.64
CA THR A 168 -15.86 11.10 2.69
C THR A 168 -15.61 9.80 3.45
N LEU A 169 -16.22 9.63 4.62
CA LEU A 169 -16.18 8.36 5.36
C LEU A 169 -16.82 7.21 4.57
N GLU A 170 -17.81 7.51 3.73
CA GLU A 170 -18.47 6.52 2.88
C GLU A 170 -17.50 6.01 1.79
N ASP A 171 -16.81 6.92 1.11
CA ASP A 171 -15.81 6.57 0.08
C ASP A 171 -14.68 5.73 0.68
N VAL A 172 -14.15 6.18 1.81
CA VAL A 172 -13.07 5.49 2.54
C VAL A 172 -13.55 4.12 3.02
N GLY A 173 -14.74 4.04 3.61
CA GLY A 173 -15.32 2.77 4.06
C GLY A 173 -15.58 1.80 2.89
N ALA A 174 -16.00 2.29 1.74
CA ALA A 174 -16.23 1.48 0.55
C ALA A 174 -14.89 0.92 0.01
N PHE A 175 -13.86 1.76 -0.08
CA PHE A 175 -12.52 1.36 -0.52
C PHE A 175 -11.90 0.32 0.43
N PHE A 176 -12.03 0.51 1.74
CA PHE A 176 -11.56 -0.47 2.73
C PHE A 176 -12.21 -1.83 2.52
N ARG A 177 -13.55 -1.88 2.52
CA ARG A 177 -14.30 -3.13 2.35
C ARG A 177 -13.99 -3.85 1.04
N GLN A 178 -13.66 -3.11 -0.02
CA GLN A 178 -13.37 -3.67 -1.32
C GLN A 178 -11.95 -4.27 -1.40
N PHE A 179 -10.96 -3.65 -0.76
CA PHE A 179 -9.56 -3.97 -1.04
C PHE A 179 -8.79 -4.54 0.15
N TYR A 180 -9.17 -4.24 1.38
CA TYR A 180 -8.42 -4.65 2.58
C TYR A 180 -9.04 -5.88 3.23
N ALA A 181 -9.08 -6.98 2.48
CA ALA A 181 -9.67 -8.24 2.90
C ALA A 181 -8.72 -9.42 2.67
N PRO A 182 -8.94 -10.57 3.36
CA PRO A 182 -8.07 -11.73 3.29
C PRO A 182 -7.82 -12.25 1.87
N ASP A 183 -8.87 -12.34 1.05
CA ASP A 183 -8.80 -12.85 -0.34
C ASP A 183 -8.01 -11.93 -1.28
N ASN A 184 -7.71 -10.70 -0.86
CA ASN A 184 -6.86 -9.74 -1.56
C ASN A 184 -5.48 -9.55 -0.91
N ALA A 185 -5.12 -10.38 0.10
CA ALA A 185 -3.91 -10.21 0.88
C ALA A 185 -2.96 -11.42 0.80
N ILE A 186 -1.69 -11.13 1.06
CA ILE A 186 -0.65 -12.14 1.30
C ILE A 186 0.01 -11.80 2.64
N VAL A 187 -0.01 -12.74 3.57
CA VAL A 187 0.78 -12.67 4.80
C VAL A 187 2.10 -13.41 4.57
N SER A 188 3.21 -12.73 4.75
CA SER A 188 4.54 -13.33 4.66
C SER A 188 5.21 -13.30 6.04
N ILE A 189 5.71 -14.43 6.49
CA ILE A 189 6.34 -14.59 7.80
C ILE A 189 7.75 -15.16 7.60
N CYS A 190 8.73 -14.45 8.11
CA CYS A 190 10.12 -14.89 8.04
C CYS A 190 10.82 -14.67 9.39
N GLY A 191 11.59 -15.66 9.84
CA GLY A 191 12.35 -15.57 11.08
C GLY A 191 12.23 -16.82 11.96
N ASN A 192 12.49 -16.66 13.25
CA ASN A 192 12.56 -17.77 14.18
C ASN A 192 11.19 -18.22 14.69
N ILE A 193 10.39 -18.75 13.79
CA ILE A 193 9.10 -19.35 14.06
C ILE A 193 8.93 -20.59 13.20
N ALA A 194 8.50 -21.71 13.79
CA ALA A 194 8.22 -22.94 13.06
C ALA A 194 6.97 -22.81 12.18
N GLU A 195 6.94 -23.57 11.08
CA GLU A 195 5.84 -23.53 10.10
C GLU A 195 4.46 -23.79 10.72
N ASP A 196 4.37 -24.88 11.53
CA ASP A 196 3.10 -25.26 12.18
C ASP A 196 2.60 -24.15 13.11
N LYS A 197 3.52 -23.50 13.87
CA LYS A 197 3.17 -22.39 14.77
C LYS A 197 2.74 -21.13 14.00
N ALA A 198 3.43 -20.82 12.90
CA ALA A 198 3.04 -19.71 12.04
C ALA A 198 1.64 -19.95 11.44
N LEU A 199 1.36 -21.15 10.93
CA LEU A 199 0.05 -21.52 10.38
C LEU A 199 -1.06 -21.51 11.45
N GLU A 200 -0.77 -22.02 12.67
CA GLU A 200 -1.69 -21.94 13.81
C GLU A 200 -2.09 -20.51 14.12
N LEU A 201 -1.10 -19.59 14.22
CA LEU A 201 -1.34 -18.19 14.54
C LEU A 201 -2.09 -17.46 13.42
N VAL A 202 -1.74 -17.72 12.15
CA VAL A 202 -2.49 -17.14 11.02
C VAL A 202 -3.94 -17.60 11.03
N LYS A 203 -4.22 -18.89 11.25
CA LYS A 203 -5.58 -19.40 11.37
C LYS A 203 -6.33 -18.80 12.55
N LYS A 204 -5.68 -18.69 13.71
CA LYS A 204 -6.27 -18.12 14.94
C LYS A 204 -6.70 -16.67 14.75
N TRP A 205 -5.83 -15.85 14.13
CA TRP A 205 -6.03 -14.40 14.11
C TRP A 205 -6.74 -13.91 12.84
N PHE A 206 -6.50 -14.54 11.69
CA PHE A 206 -7.07 -14.11 10.42
C PHE A 206 -8.16 -15.02 9.87
N GLY A 207 -8.34 -16.24 10.43
CA GLY A 207 -9.21 -17.25 9.84
C GLY A 207 -10.68 -16.85 9.77
N ASP A 208 -11.17 -16.12 10.75
CA ASP A 208 -12.58 -15.70 10.84
C ASP A 208 -12.90 -14.38 10.14
N ILE A 209 -11.87 -13.69 9.59
CA ILE A 209 -12.10 -12.45 8.84
C ILE A 209 -12.75 -12.79 7.49
N PRO A 210 -13.91 -12.20 7.16
CA PRO A 210 -14.60 -12.54 5.93
C PRO A 210 -13.88 -12.02 4.67
N PRO A 211 -13.92 -12.74 3.54
CA PRO A 211 -13.41 -12.26 2.26
C PRO A 211 -14.32 -11.16 1.69
N ALA A 212 -13.74 -10.28 0.87
CA ALA A 212 -14.49 -9.22 0.18
C ALA A 212 -15.18 -9.69 -1.11
N HIS A 213 -14.71 -10.79 -1.72
CA HIS A 213 -15.19 -11.29 -3.02
C HIS A 213 -15.19 -10.21 -4.11
N ARG A 214 -14.12 -9.40 -4.14
CA ARG A 214 -14.06 -8.29 -5.08
C ARG A 214 -14.11 -8.78 -6.54
N PRO A 215 -14.78 -8.02 -7.44
CA PRO A 215 -14.72 -8.31 -8.86
C PRO A 215 -13.29 -8.12 -9.39
N VAL A 216 -12.94 -8.90 -10.44
CA VAL A 216 -11.66 -8.73 -11.11
C VAL A 216 -11.58 -7.32 -11.70
N SER A 217 -10.58 -6.55 -11.32
CA SER A 217 -10.33 -5.22 -11.88
C SER A 217 -9.81 -5.35 -13.31
N HIS A 218 -10.48 -4.70 -14.26
CA HIS A 218 -10.01 -4.59 -15.64
C HIS A 218 -9.27 -3.28 -15.82
N ILE A 219 -7.95 -3.34 -15.72
CA ILE A 219 -7.10 -2.19 -16.01
C ILE A 219 -7.02 -2.02 -17.53
N PRO A 220 -7.39 -0.85 -18.08
CA PRO A 220 -7.34 -0.62 -19.50
C PRO A 220 -5.89 -0.64 -20.00
N ALA A 221 -5.66 -1.32 -21.11
CA ALA A 221 -4.34 -1.32 -21.74
C ALA A 221 -4.04 0.07 -22.31
N GLU A 222 -2.82 0.57 -22.08
CA GLU A 222 -2.36 1.80 -22.70
C GLU A 222 -2.15 1.58 -24.21
N PRO A 223 -2.76 2.42 -25.08
CA PRO A 223 -2.52 2.31 -26.51
C PRO A 223 -1.08 2.63 -26.85
N ARG A 224 -0.54 1.97 -27.89
CA ARG A 224 0.83 2.22 -28.36
C ARG A 224 0.99 3.70 -28.75
N GLN A 225 2.01 4.33 -28.21
CA GLN A 225 2.36 5.69 -28.58
C GLN A 225 2.98 5.71 -29.99
N THR A 226 2.44 6.55 -30.87
CA THR A 226 2.85 6.68 -32.28
C THR A 226 3.55 7.99 -32.59
N GLU A 227 3.50 8.94 -31.66
CA GLU A 227 4.11 10.27 -31.82
C GLU A 227 4.79 10.71 -30.53
N GLU A 228 5.75 11.60 -30.65
CA GLU A 228 6.42 12.21 -29.51
C GLU A 228 5.45 13.17 -28.80
N ARG A 229 5.46 13.14 -27.45
CA ARG A 229 4.73 14.08 -26.61
C ARG A 229 5.71 14.91 -25.80
N ARG A 230 5.58 16.22 -25.86
CA ARG A 230 6.46 17.17 -25.16
C ARG A 230 5.68 18.12 -24.28
N SER A 231 6.29 18.52 -23.16
CA SER A 231 5.85 19.62 -22.33
C SER A 231 7.06 20.44 -21.91
N ILE A 232 6.92 21.76 -21.89
CA ILE A 232 7.90 22.68 -21.33
C ILE A 232 7.24 23.31 -20.11
N VAL A 233 7.90 23.22 -18.97
CA VAL A 233 7.40 23.73 -17.69
C VAL A 233 8.40 24.77 -17.19
N PRO A 234 8.09 26.08 -17.31
CA PRO A 234 8.89 27.11 -16.66
C PRO A 234 8.74 26.99 -15.14
N ASP A 235 9.85 26.99 -14.44
CA ASP A 235 9.89 26.99 -12.98
C ASP A 235 11.07 27.85 -12.51
N ASN A 236 10.75 28.91 -11.77
CA ASN A 236 11.76 29.83 -11.23
C ASN A 236 12.43 29.31 -9.96
N ASN A 237 11.96 28.19 -9.39
CA ASN A 237 12.49 27.61 -8.16
C ASN A 237 13.54 26.52 -8.40
N VAL A 238 13.82 26.19 -9.67
CA VAL A 238 14.82 25.17 -10.01
C VAL A 238 16.19 25.79 -10.24
N PRO A 239 17.28 25.14 -9.77
CA PRO A 239 18.63 25.69 -9.88
C PRO A 239 19.23 25.58 -11.30
N ALA A 240 18.69 24.71 -12.16
CA ALA A 240 19.18 24.49 -13.52
C ALA A 240 18.08 23.88 -14.41
N ASP A 241 18.25 24.04 -15.73
CA ASP A 241 17.39 23.35 -16.71
C ASP A 241 17.60 21.83 -16.63
N ALA A 242 16.49 21.08 -16.74
CA ALA A 242 16.52 19.63 -16.74
C ALA A 242 15.67 19.06 -17.89
N ILE A 243 16.15 17.98 -18.49
CA ILE A 243 15.42 17.23 -19.53
C ILE A 243 15.12 15.84 -19.01
N TYR A 244 13.82 15.50 -18.96
CA TYR A 244 13.34 14.18 -18.59
C TYR A 244 12.73 13.49 -19.81
N LYS A 245 13.15 12.25 -20.05
CA LYS A 245 12.63 11.41 -21.14
C LYS A 245 12.10 10.11 -20.54
N VAL A 246 10.93 9.67 -21.00
CA VAL A 246 10.32 8.42 -20.59
C VAL A 246 9.92 7.61 -21.82
N PHE A 247 10.11 6.30 -21.75
CA PHE A 247 9.75 5.34 -22.77
C PHE A 247 8.95 4.21 -22.15
N HIS A 248 7.95 3.71 -22.87
CA HIS A 248 7.29 2.47 -22.48
C HIS A 248 8.22 1.29 -22.75
N MET A 249 8.20 0.34 -21.85
CA MET A 249 8.91 -0.94 -22.00
C MET A 249 7.97 -2.09 -21.67
N GLY A 250 8.40 -3.32 -21.90
CA GLY A 250 7.67 -4.51 -21.50
C GLY A 250 7.41 -4.57 -20.00
N GLY A 251 6.33 -5.24 -19.59
CA GLY A 251 6.03 -5.51 -18.18
C GLY A 251 7.10 -6.42 -17.55
N ARG A 252 7.14 -6.45 -16.22
CA ARG A 252 8.14 -7.21 -15.44
C ARG A 252 8.21 -8.70 -15.80
N ASP A 253 7.09 -9.26 -16.28
CA ASP A 253 6.99 -10.67 -16.67
C ASP A 253 7.33 -10.91 -18.16
N SER A 254 7.74 -9.87 -18.89
CA SER A 254 8.14 -9.97 -20.29
C SER A 254 9.66 -10.05 -20.43
N ASP A 255 10.12 -10.74 -21.49
CA ASP A 255 11.55 -10.84 -21.82
C ASP A 255 12.17 -9.46 -22.07
N ASP A 256 11.41 -8.52 -22.64
CA ASP A 256 11.84 -7.14 -22.92
C ASP A 256 12.19 -6.34 -21.65
N PHE A 257 11.73 -6.76 -20.46
CA PHE A 257 12.02 -6.05 -19.21
C PHE A 257 13.50 -6.17 -18.80
N TYR A 258 14.15 -7.29 -19.18
CA TYR A 258 15.54 -7.60 -18.82
C TYR A 258 16.53 -7.38 -19.98
N ALA A 259 16.05 -6.99 -21.13
CA ALA A 259 16.86 -6.69 -22.30
C ALA A 259 17.32 -5.23 -22.30
#